data_a2f4b5517982115c503c7de04fa69cb8
#
_entry.id   a2f4b5517982115c503c7de04fa69cb8
#
_cell.length_a   1.000
_cell.length_b   1.000
_cell.length_c   1.000
_cell.angle_alpha   90.00
_cell.angle_beta   90.00
_cell.angle_gamma   90.00
#
_symmetry.space_group_name_H-M   'P 1'
#
loop_
_entity.id
_entity.type
_entity.pdbx_description
1 polymer ?
#
loop_
_entity_poly.entity_id
_entity_poly.type
_entity_poly.pdbx_seq_one_letter_code
_entity_poly.pdbx_strand_id
1 'polypeptide(L)'
;MTAGAVLLINPRMGTPRNAGLPLSILHLAAVLEGRRPWSILDGNLGLDVARAALDRLAARPHALVGVTVMPGPQVQPAIAISRAIRRAFPAVPIVWGGYFPTLYPDAALNAPYVDYVVRGQGEATLAELLDRVDDGAGVRDVAGLSWKDGGSIVHNPDRAVISPDRLPRVPYEAVTDIEAYLRPSFLGSRTAVYQSALGCRFKCEFCGVVSMWNGKTVLEAPERLRLSLGMLRDRWGADAVHFFDHNFFDREETSVPMLDVLGSLQMPWWCYARADTLAGFSAATWQKIRKSRLRMAYIGAEAASDEALKRMRKGSRVEHTFEVARRCREHGVVPEFSFVLGGPDDAEGDIEQTFELIRRLKTLHPEAEIVLYFYSPTPQRRNAPAADGSAPRLPVLQRYGPAGPALPATPEEWTEPQWVRWVCHQDAPWLTPRIRRRVDDFARVLACRFPTIQDARISRAGRSVLRNLARWRYATRRYDNPWELRLARRFIRLREPQIESL
;
A
#
# COMPACT_ATOMS: atom_id res chain seq x y z
N MET A 1 8.78 -36.29 -15.76
CA MET A 1 9.56 -35.03 -16.03
C MET A 1 9.58 -34.22 -14.74
N THR A 2 10.73 -33.70 -14.30
CA THR A 2 10.78 -32.83 -13.13
C THR A 2 9.99 -31.57 -13.42
N ALA A 3 9.08 -31.18 -12.55
CA ALA A 3 8.28 -29.96 -12.68
C ALA A 3 9.19 -28.74 -12.89
N GLY A 4 8.88 -27.91 -13.89
CA GLY A 4 9.65 -26.70 -14.18
C GLY A 4 9.69 -25.74 -12.99
N ALA A 5 10.78 -25.00 -12.82
CA ALA A 5 10.93 -24.01 -11.74
C ALA A 5 9.98 -22.82 -11.92
N VAL A 6 9.74 -22.06 -10.85
CA VAL A 6 9.00 -20.80 -10.87
C VAL A 6 9.94 -19.67 -10.49
N LEU A 7 9.98 -18.62 -11.32
CA LEU A 7 10.68 -17.38 -11.02
C LEU A 7 9.68 -16.31 -10.58
N LEU A 8 9.78 -15.82 -9.35
CA LEU A 8 8.96 -14.76 -8.80
C LEU A 8 9.73 -13.45 -8.77
N ILE A 9 9.16 -12.40 -9.33
CA ILE A 9 9.82 -11.10 -9.50
C ILE A 9 9.02 -10.00 -8.80
N ASN A 10 9.71 -9.23 -7.97
CA ASN A 10 9.25 -7.96 -7.43
C ASN A 10 10.02 -6.83 -8.13
N PRO A 11 9.46 -6.16 -9.14
CA PRO A 11 10.12 -5.04 -9.79
C PRO A 11 10.38 -3.90 -8.80
N ARG A 12 11.38 -3.10 -9.09
CA ARG A 12 11.77 -1.99 -8.22
C ARG A 12 10.61 -0.99 -8.04
N MET A 13 10.29 -0.68 -6.79
CA MET A 13 9.33 0.36 -6.41
C MET A 13 9.99 1.46 -5.57
N GLY A 14 10.96 1.10 -4.76
CA GLY A 14 11.66 1.98 -3.83
C GLY A 14 13.18 1.95 -3.96
N THR A 15 13.84 2.44 -2.95
CA THR A 15 15.30 2.39 -2.84
C THR A 15 15.74 1.26 -1.91
N PRO A 16 16.98 0.74 -2.03
CA PRO A 16 17.50 -0.31 -1.13
C PRO A 16 17.42 0.05 0.36
N ARG A 17 17.43 1.35 0.69
CA ARG A 17 17.32 1.82 2.07
C ARG A 17 15.94 1.58 2.70
N ASN A 18 14.91 1.49 1.86
CA ASN A 18 13.51 1.32 2.28
C ASN A 18 12.97 -0.08 1.90
N ALA A 19 13.85 -0.99 1.49
CA ALA A 19 13.45 -2.35 1.15
C ALA A 19 12.86 -3.05 2.38
N GLY A 20 11.61 -3.49 2.27
CA GLY A 20 10.95 -4.40 3.21
C GLY A 20 10.77 -5.76 2.56
N LEU A 21 10.53 -6.79 3.37
CA LEU A 21 10.23 -8.14 2.88
C LEU A 21 9.14 -8.10 1.80
N PRO A 22 9.37 -8.69 0.62
CA PRO A 22 8.40 -8.67 -0.47
C PRO A 22 7.27 -9.68 -0.21
N LEU A 23 6.41 -9.38 0.78
CA LEU A 23 5.41 -10.31 1.31
C LEU A 23 4.52 -10.92 0.24
N SER A 24 4.11 -10.14 -0.78
CA SER A 24 3.24 -10.64 -1.85
C SER A 24 3.82 -11.86 -2.60
N ILE A 25 5.10 -11.81 -2.95
CA ILE A 25 5.77 -12.93 -3.63
C ILE A 25 6.24 -14.01 -2.66
N LEU A 26 6.49 -13.66 -1.39
CA LEU A 26 6.82 -14.66 -0.36
C LEU A 26 5.61 -15.54 0.00
N HIS A 27 4.40 -14.99 0.01
CA HIS A 27 3.19 -15.79 0.15
C HIS A 27 2.97 -16.73 -1.04
N LEU A 28 3.31 -16.29 -2.26
CA LEU A 28 3.29 -17.18 -3.44
C LEU A 28 4.37 -18.28 -3.33
N ALA A 29 5.58 -17.94 -2.86
CA ALA A 29 6.63 -18.92 -2.62
C ALA A 29 6.22 -19.97 -1.59
N ALA A 30 5.45 -19.58 -0.57
CA ALA A 30 4.95 -20.50 0.46
C ALA A 30 4.13 -21.68 -0.10
N VAL A 31 3.29 -21.43 -1.11
CA VAL A 31 2.49 -22.51 -1.74
C VAL A 31 3.29 -23.34 -2.74
N LEU A 32 4.49 -22.90 -3.11
CA LEU A 32 5.41 -23.65 -3.98
C LEU A 32 6.41 -24.49 -3.18
N GLU A 33 6.64 -24.15 -1.91
CA GLU A 33 7.61 -24.82 -1.05
C GLU A 33 7.30 -26.32 -0.92
N GLY A 34 8.32 -27.16 -1.16
CA GLY A 34 8.16 -28.61 -1.17
C GLY A 34 7.43 -29.22 -2.39
N ARG A 35 6.83 -28.39 -3.26
CA ARG A 35 6.12 -28.85 -4.48
C ARG A 35 6.99 -28.71 -5.74
N ARG A 36 7.72 -27.61 -5.87
CA ARG A 36 8.59 -27.34 -7.02
C ARG A 36 9.67 -26.32 -6.69
N PRO A 37 10.79 -26.31 -7.43
CA PRO A 37 11.82 -25.30 -7.27
C PRO A 37 11.28 -23.89 -7.57
N TRP A 38 11.62 -22.92 -6.74
CA TRP A 38 11.29 -21.54 -6.95
C TRP A 38 12.48 -20.63 -6.63
N SER A 39 12.44 -19.40 -7.11
CA SER A 39 13.41 -18.36 -6.77
C SER A 39 12.77 -16.99 -6.85
N ILE A 40 13.33 -16.03 -6.09
CA ILE A 40 12.86 -14.66 -6.01
C ILE A 40 13.93 -13.71 -6.56
N LEU A 41 13.50 -12.68 -7.29
CA LEU A 41 14.30 -11.51 -7.65
C LEU A 41 13.59 -10.27 -7.15
N ASP A 42 14.23 -9.49 -6.28
CA ASP A 42 13.69 -8.25 -5.73
C ASP A 42 14.50 -7.03 -6.16
N GLY A 43 13.90 -6.20 -7.00
CA GLY A 43 14.50 -4.97 -7.54
C GLY A 43 14.72 -3.89 -6.47
N ASN A 44 14.03 -3.97 -5.33
CA ASN A 44 14.22 -3.02 -4.23
C ASN A 44 15.59 -3.18 -3.54
N LEU A 45 16.29 -4.31 -3.74
CA LEU A 45 17.66 -4.51 -3.26
C LEU A 45 18.73 -3.90 -4.17
N GLY A 46 18.33 -3.20 -5.24
CA GLY A 46 19.26 -2.56 -6.16
C GLY A 46 19.83 -3.48 -7.25
N LEU A 47 19.21 -4.65 -7.43
CA LEU A 47 19.57 -5.64 -8.43
C LEU A 47 19.13 -5.18 -9.83
N ASP A 48 19.94 -5.48 -10.86
CA ASP A 48 19.48 -5.50 -12.25
C ASP A 48 18.62 -6.75 -12.47
N VAL A 49 17.33 -6.59 -12.23
CA VAL A 49 16.37 -7.70 -12.25
C VAL A 49 16.22 -8.28 -13.65
N ALA A 50 16.28 -7.45 -14.70
CA ALA A 50 16.15 -7.95 -16.08
C ALA A 50 17.31 -8.90 -16.43
N ARG A 51 18.54 -8.49 -16.15
CA ARG A 51 19.71 -9.33 -16.36
C ARG A 51 19.66 -10.61 -15.53
N ALA A 52 19.40 -10.47 -14.22
CA ALA A 52 19.33 -11.62 -13.31
C ALA A 52 18.22 -12.62 -13.71
N ALA A 53 17.08 -12.13 -14.22
CA ALA A 53 16.01 -13.00 -14.71
C ALA A 53 16.45 -13.80 -15.94
N LEU A 54 17.12 -13.17 -16.91
CA LEU A 54 17.63 -13.86 -18.09
C LEU A 54 18.67 -14.93 -17.72
N ASP A 55 19.58 -14.62 -16.81
CA ASP A 55 20.59 -15.57 -16.31
C ASP A 55 19.94 -16.77 -15.60
N ARG A 56 18.86 -16.55 -14.80
CA ARG A 56 18.12 -17.62 -14.13
C ARG A 56 17.35 -18.51 -15.10
N LEU A 57 16.70 -17.90 -16.11
CA LEU A 57 15.95 -18.64 -17.14
C LEU A 57 16.86 -19.45 -18.06
N ALA A 58 18.07 -18.95 -18.35
CA ALA A 58 19.07 -19.71 -19.12
C ALA A 58 19.65 -20.91 -18.36
N ALA A 59 19.72 -20.83 -17.02
CA ALA A 59 20.35 -21.84 -16.19
C ALA A 59 19.52 -23.14 -16.04
N ARG A 60 18.19 -23.07 -16.17
CA ARG A 60 17.28 -24.23 -16.04
C ARG A 60 15.89 -23.95 -16.62
N PRO A 61 15.13 -25.01 -16.96
CA PRO A 61 13.74 -24.87 -17.41
C PRO A 61 12.83 -24.26 -16.33
N HIS A 62 11.97 -23.34 -16.75
CA HIS A 62 10.95 -22.71 -15.89
C HIS A 62 9.56 -22.99 -16.45
N ALA A 63 8.61 -23.30 -15.55
CA ALA A 63 7.21 -23.46 -15.87
C ALA A 63 6.52 -22.11 -16.14
N LEU A 64 6.88 -21.07 -15.36
CA LEU A 64 6.41 -19.71 -15.56
C LEU A 64 7.27 -18.67 -14.82
N VAL A 65 7.05 -17.41 -15.18
CA VAL A 65 7.55 -16.21 -14.46
C VAL A 65 6.37 -15.45 -13.90
N GLY A 66 6.34 -15.26 -12.58
CA GLY A 66 5.35 -14.41 -11.88
C GLY A 66 5.94 -13.04 -11.56
N VAL A 67 5.24 -11.98 -11.91
CA VAL A 67 5.64 -10.59 -11.66
C VAL A 67 4.57 -9.89 -10.82
N THR A 68 4.92 -9.41 -9.62
CA THR A 68 4.01 -8.58 -8.83
C THR A 68 4.09 -7.13 -9.29
N VAL A 69 2.94 -6.46 -9.48
CA VAL A 69 2.90 -5.09 -10.02
C VAL A 69 1.94 -4.22 -9.22
N MET A 70 2.49 -3.15 -8.64
CA MET A 70 1.71 -2.08 -8.01
C MET A 70 1.45 -0.96 -9.04
N PRO A 71 0.34 -0.24 -8.96
CA PRO A 71 0.13 0.97 -9.76
C PRO A 71 1.22 2.03 -9.50
N GLY A 72 1.55 2.82 -10.51
CA GLY A 72 2.53 3.89 -10.41
C GLY A 72 3.97 3.45 -10.75
N PRO A 73 4.98 3.81 -9.95
CA PRO A 73 6.40 3.66 -10.34
C PRO A 73 6.84 2.22 -10.68
N GLN A 74 6.15 1.20 -10.16
CA GLN A 74 6.52 -0.19 -10.39
C GLN A 74 6.12 -0.72 -11.78
N VAL A 75 5.16 -0.07 -12.45
CA VAL A 75 4.70 -0.51 -13.78
C VAL A 75 5.82 -0.46 -14.82
N GLN A 76 6.60 0.62 -14.84
CA GLN A 76 7.68 0.79 -15.83
C GLN A 76 8.77 -0.30 -15.76
N PRO A 77 9.37 -0.62 -14.60
CA PRO A 77 10.32 -1.73 -14.50
C PRO A 77 9.68 -3.09 -14.78
N ALA A 78 8.40 -3.31 -14.41
CA ALA A 78 7.68 -4.54 -14.75
C ALA A 78 7.58 -4.74 -16.27
N ILE A 79 7.28 -3.69 -17.04
CA ILE A 79 7.28 -3.68 -18.52
C ILE A 79 8.66 -4.07 -19.04
N ALA A 80 9.71 -3.37 -18.58
CA ALA A 80 11.07 -3.58 -19.07
C ALA A 80 11.55 -5.03 -18.87
N ILE A 81 11.31 -5.58 -17.68
CA ILE A 81 11.65 -6.97 -17.31
C ILE A 81 10.87 -7.95 -18.18
N SER A 82 9.55 -7.79 -18.27
CA SER A 82 8.67 -8.72 -19.01
C SER A 82 9.00 -8.72 -20.52
N ARG A 83 9.30 -7.55 -21.10
CA ARG A 83 9.74 -7.43 -22.50
C ARG A 83 11.09 -8.11 -22.74
N ALA A 84 12.05 -7.98 -21.82
CA ALA A 84 13.35 -8.63 -21.93
C ALA A 84 13.19 -10.16 -21.89
N ILE A 85 12.39 -10.67 -20.96
CA ILE A 85 12.10 -12.12 -20.84
C ILE A 85 11.39 -12.62 -22.10
N ARG A 86 10.33 -11.95 -22.56
CA ARG A 86 9.56 -12.37 -23.75
C ARG A 86 10.43 -12.46 -25.01
N ARG A 87 11.38 -11.51 -25.18
CA ARG A 87 12.30 -11.53 -26.33
C ARG A 87 13.29 -12.70 -26.29
N ALA A 88 13.83 -13.01 -25.11
CA ALA A 88 14.85 -14.04 -24.96
C ALA A 88 14.24 -15.45 -24.80
N PHE A 89 13.07 -15.57 -24.19
CA PHE A 89 12.40 -16.80 -23.87
C PHE A 89 10.91 -16.74 -24.26
N PRO A 90 10.59 -16.73 -25.56
CA PRO A 90 9.23 -16.50 -26.06
C PRO A 90 8.20 -17.53 -25.61
N ALA A 91 8.63 -18.76 -25.27
CA ALA A 91 7.75 -19.83 -24.85
C ALA A 91 7.46 -19.85 -23.33
N VAL A 92 8.19 -19.07 -22.51
CA VAL A 92 7.97 -19.06 -21.07
C VAL A 92 6.75 -18.20 -20.73
N PRO A 93 5.72 -18.74 -20.05
CA PRO A 93 4.55 -17.96 -19.64
C PRO A 93 4.92 -16.87 -18.65
N ILE A 94 4.39 -15.66 -18.86
CA ILE A 94 4.56 -14.52 -17.97
C ILE A 94 3.21 -14.16 -17.35
N VAL A 95 3.16 -14.22 -16.02
CA VAL A 95 1.97 -13.96 -15.19
C VAL A 95 2.16 -12.66 -14.42
N TRP A 96 1.25 -11.70 -14.58
CA TRP A 96 1.21 -10.53 -13.72
C TRP A 96 0.19 -10.70 -12.61
N GLY A 97 0.56 -10.31 -11.38
CA GLY A 97 -0.31 -10.29 -10.20
C GLY A 97 -0.10 -9.02 -9.36
N GLY A 98 -0.84 -8.88 -8.28
CA GLY A 98 -0.82 -7.71 -7.42
C GLY A 98 -1.90 -6.68 -7.76
N TYR A 99 -1.75 -5.45 -7.23
CA TYR A 99 -2.79 -4.42 -7.33
C TYR A 99 -3.07 -3.94 -8.75
N PHE A 100 -2.02 -3.63 -9.52
CA PHE A 100 -2.22 -3.08 -10.88
C PHE A 100 -3.02 -4.02 -11.77
N PRO A 101 -2.62 -5.28 -11.99
CA PRO A 101 -3.37 -6.19 -12.87
C PRO A 101 -4.70 -6.65 -12.25
N THR A 102 -4.88 -6.56 -10.94
CA THR A 102 -6.19 -6.82 -10.32
C THR A 102 -7.18 -5.69 -10.61
N LEU A 103 -6.74 -4.43 -10.57
CA LEU A 103 -7.58 -3.26 -10.84
C LEU A 103 -7.80 -3.06 -12.35
N TYR A 104 -6.77 -3.35 -13.16
CA TYR A 104 -6.73 -3.07 -14.61
C TYR A 104 -6.30 -4.32 -15.40
N PRO A 105 -7.07 -5.44 -15.31
CA PRO A 105 -6.66 -6.69 -15.94
C PRO A 105 -6.56 -6.59 -17.46
N ASP A 106 -7.48 -5.84 -18.10
CA ASP A 106 -7.46 -5.64 -19.56
C ASP A 106 -6.21 -4.87 -20.00
N ALA A 107 -5.89 -3.78 -19.30
CA ALA A 107 -4.68 -3.02 -19.60
C ALA A 107 -3.42 -3.90 -19.49
N ALA A 108 -3.33 -4.75 -18.48
CA ALA A 108 -2.21 -5.68 -18.33
C ALA A 108 -2.17 -6.72 -19.46
N LEU A 109 -3.33 -7.30 -19.85
CA LEU A 109 -3.41 -8.31 -20.90
C LEU A 109 -3.31 -7.74 -22.33
N ASN A 110 -3.58 -6.47 -22.55
CA ASN A 110 -3.31 -5.84 -23.84
C ASN A 110 -1.81 -5.79 -24.18
N ALA A 111 -0.93 -5.97 -23.19
CA ALA A 111 0.50 -6.11 -23.43
C ALA A 111 0.84 -7.47 -24.06
N PRO A 112 1.64 -7.51 -25.17
CA PRO A 112 1.96 -8.77 -25.86
C PRO A 112 2.89 -9.68 -25.05
N TYR A 113 3.53 -9.16 -23.99
CA TYR A 113 4.43 -9.88 -23.12
C TYR A 113 3.77 -10.44 -21.86
N VAL A 114 2.46 -10.25 -21.63
CA VAL A 114 1.71 -10.82 -20.51
C VAL A 114 0.75 -11.89 -21.03
N ASP A 115 0.82 -13.09 -20.50
CA ASP A 115 -0.06 -14.21 -20.90
C ASP A 115 -1.26 -14.34 -19.97
N TYR A 116 -1.01 -14.18 -18.65
CA TYR A 116 -1.99 -14.39 -17.62
C TYR A 116 -1.97 -13.24 -16.60
N VAL A 117 -3.14 -12.98 -16.02
CA VAL A 117 -3.30 -12.07 -14.89
C VAL A 117 -3.96 -12.84 -13.75
N VAL A 118 -3.29 -12.87 -12.59
CA VAL A 118 -3.84 -13.38 -11.34
C VAL A 118 -4.44 -12.21 -10.55
N ARG A 119 -5.75 -12.26 -10.31
CA ARG A 119 -6.52 -11.20 -9.64
C ARG A 119 -6.78 -11.54 -8.17
N GLY A 120 -6.68 -10.53 -7.29
CA GLY A 120 -6.93 -10.68 -5.87
C GLY A 120 -5.85 -11.51 -5.18
N GLN A 121 -6.26 -12.39 -4.27
CA GLN A 121 -5.37 -13.30 -3.57
C GLN A 121 -4.82 -14.36 -4.52
N GLY A 122 -3.49 -14.41 -4.67
CA GLY A 122 -2.84 -15.14 -5.75
C GLY A 122 -2.46 -16.59 -5.45
N GLU A 123 -2.32 -16.98 -4.19
CA GLU A 123 -1.68 -18.24 -3.78
C GLU A 123 -2.35 -19.47 -4.40
N ALA A 124 -3.65 -19.62 -4.19
CA ALA A 124 -4.38 -20.77 -4.73
C ALA A 124 -4.56 -20.70 -6.25
N THR A 125 -4.71 -19.50 -6.82
CA THR A 125 -4.83 -19.31 -8.28
C THR A 125 -3.52 -19.66 -8.99
N LEU A 126 -2.37 -19.26 -8.43
CA LEU A 126 -1.07 -19.60 -8.98
C LEU A 126 -0.80 -21.10 -8.91
N ALA A 127 -1.12 -21.75 -7.79
CA ALA A 127 -0.94 -23.19 -7.62
C ALA A 127 -1.78 -23.97 -8.64
N GLU A 128 -3.06 -23.62 -8.80
CA GLU A 128 -3.95 -24.26 -9.77
C GLU A 128 -3.54 -23.98 -11.21
N LEU A 129 -3.11 -22.76 -11.55
CA LEU A 129 -2.59 -22.44 -12.89
C LEU A 129 -1.38 -23.30 -13.24
N LEU A 130 -0.45 -23.48 -12.28
CA LEU A 130 0.72 -24.33 -12.49
C LEU A 130 0.36 -25.79 -12.74
N ASP A 131 -0.60 -26.34 -11.99
CA ASP A 131 -1.08 -27.71 -12.22
C ASP A 131 -1.68 -27.83 -13.64
N ARG A 132 -2.46 -26.83 -14.10
CA ARG A 132 -3.02 -26.81 -15.48
C ARG A 132 -1.94 -26.69 -16.57
N VAL A 133 -0.91 -25.87 -16.33
CA VAL A 133 0.22 -25.72 -17.27
C VAL A 133 1.01 -27.05 -17.39
N ASP A 134 1.26 -27.71 -16.28
CA ASP A 134 1.98 -29.01 -16.27
C ASP A 134 1.19 -30.12 -17.00
N ASP A 135 -0.12 -30.15 -16.81
CA ASP A 135 -1.01 -31.14 -17.41
C ASP A 135 -1.39 -30.83 -18.87
N GLY A 136 -1.00 -29.63 -19.38
CA GLY A 136 -1.44 -29.13 -20.68
C GLY A 136 -2.95 -28.93 -20.76
N ALA A 137 -3.62 -28.71 -19.61
CA ALA A 137 -5.06 -28.56 -19.48
C ALA A 137 -5.50 -27.10 -19.71
N GLY A 138 -6.76 -26.91 -20.10
CA GLY A 138 -7.32 -25.57 -20.25
C GLY A 138 -7.48 -24.83 -18.92
N VAL A 139 -7.49 -23.49 -18.98
CA VAL A 139 -7.51 -22.60 -17.80
C VAL A 139 -8.87 -21.90 -17.58
N ARG A 140 -9.92 -22.27 -18.32
CA ARG A 140 -11.25 -21.61 -18.31
C ARG A 140 -11.96 -21.64 -16.94
N ASP A 141 -11.66 -22.58 -16.11
CA ASP A 141 -12.26 -22.80 -14.79
C ASP A 141 -11.38 -22.35 -13.62
N VAL A 142 -10.15 -21.88 -13.88
CA VAL A 142 -9.24 -21.40 -12.84
C VAL A 142 -9.76 -20.08 -12.26
N ALA A 143 -10.39 -20.14 -11.09
CA ALA A 143 -10.94 -18.95 -10.45
C ALA A 143 -9.85 -17.91 -10.13
N GLY A 144 -10.16 -16.61 -10.34
CA GLY A 144 -9.24 -15.50 -10.13
C GLY A 144 -8.27 -15.25 -11.29
N LEU A 145 -8.34 -16.02 -12.38
CA LEU A 145 -7.51 -15.86 -13.56
C LEU A 145 -8.17 -15.01 -14.63
N SER A 146 -7.38 -14.16 -15.32
CA SER A 146 -7.73 -13.58 -16.62
C SER A 146 -6.64 -13.95 -17.62
N TRP A 147 -7.02 -14.17 -18.89
CA TRP A 147 -6.11 -14.70 -19.89
C TRP A 147 -6.57 -14.37 -21.31
N LYS A 148 -5.74 -14.66 -22.32
CA LYS A 148 -6.02 -14.43 -23.73
C LYS A 148 -6.50 -15.72 -24.41
N ASP A 149 -7.61 -15.62 -25.15
CA ASP A 149 -8.17 -16.71 -25.93
C ASP A 149 -8.46 -16.24 -27.36
N GLY A 150 -7.68 -16.68 -28.33
CA GLY A 150 -7.89 -16.34 -29.73
C GLY A 150 -7.94 -14.84 -30.03
N GLY A 151 -7.23 -14.01 -29.30
CA GLY A 151 -7.24 -12.55 -29.42
C GLY A 151 -8.24 -11.82 -28.54
N SER A 152 -9.11 -12.54 -27.83
CA SER A 152 -10.05 -11.98 -26.84
C SER A 152 -9.49 -12.13 -25.42
N ILE A 153 -9.84 -11.19 -24.53
CA ILE A 153 -9.54 -11.30 -23.09
C ILE A 153 -10.71 -12.00 -22.40
N VAL A 154 -10.39 -13.03 -21.62
CA VAL A 154 -11.36 -13.80 -20.84
C VAL A 154 -11.10 -13.59 -19.35
N HIS A 155 -12.15 -13.33 -18.59
CA HIS A 155 -12.10 -13.23 -17.12
C HIS A 155 -12.88 -14.37 -16.50
N ASN A 156 -12.18 -15.28 -15.86
CA ASN A 156 -12.82 -16.31 -15.05
C ASN A 156 -13.46 -15.69 -13.79
N PRO A 157 -14.39 -16.38 -13.11
CA PRO A 157 -14.97 -15.91 -11.85
C PRO A 157 -13.90 -15.54 -10.81
N ASP A 158 -14.19 -14.58 -9.94
CA ASP A 158 -13.26 -14.21 -8.86
C ASP A 158 -13.13 -15.36 -7.85
N ARG A 159 -11.90 -15.55 -7.36
CA ARG A 159 -11.65 -16.52 -6.28
C ARG A 159 -12.09 -15.95 -4.94
N ALA A 160 -12.73 -16.79 -4.12
CA ALA A 160 -13.01 -16.45 -2.73
C ALA A 160 -11.70 -16.29 -1.94
N VAL A 161 -11.65 -15.29 -1.06
CA VAL A 161 -10.48 -15.08 -0.17
C VAL A 161 -10.35 -16.26 0.81
N ILE A 162 -9.16 -16.81 0.90
CA ILE A 162 -8.79 -17.91 1.78
C ILE A 162 -8.11 -17.34 3.02
N SER A 163 -8.47 -17.84 4.22
CA SER A 163 -7.80 -17.45 5.47
C SER A 163 -6.29 -17.73 5.39
N PRO A 164 -5.44 -16.81 5.87
CA PRO A 164 -4.00 -17.07 6.02
C PRO A 164 -3.70 -18.35 6.79
N ASP A 165 -4.55 -18.76 7.75
CA ASP A 165 -4.37 -19.99 8.53
C ASP A 165 -4.49 -21.28 7.70
N ARG A 166 -5.15 -21.21 6.56
CA ARG A 166 -5.28 -22.33 5.60
C ARG A 166 -4.16 -22.37 4.56
N LEU A 167 -3.27 -21.40 4.58
CA LEU A 167 -2.12 -21.29 3.68
C LEU A 167 -0.83 -21.67 4.43
N PRO A 168 0.19 -22.17 3.75
CA PRO A 168 1.50 -22.39 4.34
C PRO A 168 2.06 -21.07 4.94
N ARG A 169 2.92 -21.19 5.94
CA ARG A 169 3.65 -20.02 6.47
C ARG A 169 4.69 -19.56 5.45
N VAL A 170 4.98 -18.25 5.50
CA VAL A 170 6.05 -17.67 4.67
C VAL A 170 7.37 -18.37 4.96
N PRO A 171 8.09 -18.86 3.94
CA PRO A 171 9.36 -19.59 4.11
C PRO A 171 10.52 -18.59 4.28
N TYR A 172 10.56 -17.90 5.41
CA TYR A 172 11.61 -16.89 5.69
C TYR A 172 13.02 -17.48 5.62
N GLU A 173 13.18 -18.76 5.96
CA GLU A 173 14.46 -19.48 5.91
C GLU A 173 15.02 -19.64 4.50
N ALA A 174 14.15 -19.63 3.50
CA ALA A 174 14.53 -19.72 2.10
C ALA A 174 14.84 -18.36 1.47
N VAL A 175 14.69 -17.27 2.21
CA VAL A 175 15.06 -15.92 1.75
C VAL A 175 16.57 -15.73 1.94
N THR A 176 17.31 -15.76 0.83
CA THR A 176 18.78 -15.80 0.83
C THR A 176 19.44 -14.61 1.56
N ASP A 177 18.84 -13.44 1.52
CA ASP A 177 19.38 -12.21 2.12
C ASP A 177 18.33 -11.51 2.99
N ILE A 178 17.77 -12.25 3.95
CA ILE A 178 16.74 -11.70 4.84
C ILE A 178 17.26 -10.50 5.65
N GLU A 179 18.58 -10.47 5.94
CA GLU A 179 19.23 -9.37 6.63
C GLU A 179 19.10 -8.03 5.89
N ALA A 180 19.05 -8.09 4.56
CA ALA A 180 18.85 -6.91 3.73
C ALA A 180 17.49 -6.25 3.92
N TYR A 181 16.51 -6.93 4.48
CA TYR A 181 15.15 -6.45 4.70
C TYR A 181 14.88 -5.98 6.15
N LEU A 182 15.73 -6.34 7.10
CA LEU A 182 15.62 -5.90 8.49
C LEU A 182 16.30 -4.54 8.68
N ARG A 183 15.64 -3.48 8.25
CA ARG A 183 16.22 -2.12 8.19
C ARG A 183 15.92 -1.31 9.45
N PRO A 184 16.83 -0.37 9.81
CA PRO A 184 16.53 0.60 10.85
C PRO A 184 15.34 1.49 10.48
N SER A 185 14.46 1.72 11.45
CA SER A 185 13.35 2.67 11.36
C SER A 185 13.27 3.50 12.65
N PHE A 186 12.24 4.36 12.75
CA PHE A 186 11.96 5.04 14.02
C PHE A 186 11.47 4.11 15.13
N LEU A 187 11.10 2.87 14.78
CA LEU A 187 10.64 1.85 15.72
C LEU A 187 11.78 1.11 16.37
N GLY A 188 12.81 0.75 15.59
CA GLY A 188 13.91 -0.09 16.04
C GLY A 188 15.06 -0.13 15.05
N SER A 189 16.11 -0.86 15.40
CA SER A 189 17.31 -1.01 14.58
C SER A 189 17.14 -2.09 13.49
N ARG A 190 16.23 -3.03 13.69
CA ARG A 190 15.97 -4.19 12.82
C ARG A 190 14.46 -4.40 12.67
N THR A 191 13.81 -3.54 11.91
CA THR A 191 12.35 -3.56 11.73
C THR A 191 11.95 -4.59 10.70
N ALA A 192 11.15 -5.57 11.13
CA ALA A 192 10.50 -6.52 10.25
C ALA A 192 9.21 -5.94 9.66
N VAL A 193 8.86 -6.37 8.45
CA VAL A 193 7.56 -6.12 7.84
C VAL A 193 6.70 -7.37 7.98
N TYR A 194 5.43 -7.21 8.37
CA TYR A 194 4.51 -8.31 8.54
C TYR A 194 3.11 -7.96 8.05
N GLN A 195 2.33 -8.97 7.69
CA GLN A 195 0.92 -8.83 7.34
C GLN A 195 0.12 -9.93 8.02
N SER A 196 -0.71 -9.55 9.01
CA SER A 196 -1.54 -10.47 9.79
C SER A 196 -2.99 -10.53 9.31
N ALA A 197 -3.39 -9.59 8.47
CA ALA A 197 -4.75 -9.53 7.93
C ALA A 197 -4.75 -9.20 6.44
N LEU A 198 -5.67 -9.82 5.71
CA LEU A 198 -5.91 -9.57 4.30
C LEU A 198 -7.21 -8.78 4.13
N GLY A 199 -7.15 -7.72 3.33
CA GLY A 199 -8.31 -6.93 2.95
C GLY A 199 -8.82 -5.97 4.02
N CYS A 200 -10.01 -5.42 3.76
CA CYS A 200 -10.72 -4.50 4.64
C CYS A 200 -12.23 -4.61 4.35
N ARG A 201 -13.06 -4.75 5.39
CA ARG A 201 -14.52 -4.88 5.24
C ARG A 201 -15.23 -3.60 4.85
N PHE A 202 -14.56 -2.48 4.98
CA PHE A 202 -15.11 -1.17 4.64
C PHE A 202 -15.04 -0.92 3.14
N LYS A 203 -15.97 -0.11 2.63
CA LYS A 203 -16.17 0.12 1.19
C LYS A 203 -15.93 1.60 0.83
N CYS A 204 -14.81 2.16 1.30
CA CYS A 204 -14.44 3.54 0.98
C CYS A 204 -14.26 3.72 -0.54
N GLU A 205 -14.86 4.77 -1.11
CA GLU A 205 -14.96 4.97 -2.55
C GLU A 205 -13.61 5.21 -3.25
N PHE A 206 -12.66 5.80 -2.53
CA PHE A 206 -11.31 6.11 -3.04
C PHE A 206 -10.30 4.96 -2.90
N CYS A 207 -10.68 3.83 -2.28
CA CYS A 207 -9.73 2.83 -1.83
C CYS A 207 -9.69 1.59 -2.74
N GLY A 208 -8.52 1.32 -3.34
CA GLY A 208 -8.27 0.13 -4.17
C GLY A 208 -8.39 -1.21 -3.45
N VAL A 209 -8.29 -1.21 -2.11
CA VAL A 209 -8.44 -2.42 -1.27
C VAL A 209 -9.82 -3.06 -1.46
N VAL A 210 -10.86 -2.25 -1.71
CA VAL A 210 -12.22 -2.78 -1.95
C VAL A 210 -12.25 -3.68 -3.16
N SER A 211 -11.62 -3.27 -4.27
CA SER A 211 -11.56 -4.04 -5.51
C SER A 211 -10.65 -5.27 -5.41
N MET A 212 -9.59 -5.18 -4.63
CA MET A 212 -8.66 -6.28 -4.40
C MET A 212 -9.28 -7.40 -3.56
N TRP A 213 -10.05 -7.05 -2.51
CA TRP A 213 -10.50 -7.98 -1.48
C TRP A 213 -12.02 -8.10 -1.35
N ASN A 214 -12.75 -7.47 -2.26
CA ASN A 214 -14.24 -7.50 -2.32
C ASN A 214 -14.93 -7.14 -1.00
N GLY A 215 -14.37 -6.16 -0.26
CA GLY A 215 -14.92 -5.68 1.02
C GLY A 215 -14.93 -6.76 2.12
N LYS A 216 -13.92 -7.62 2.16
CA LYS A 216 -13.73 -8.64 3.21
C LYS A 216 -12.47 -8.35 4.00
N THR A 217 -12.51 -8.61 5.29
CA THR A 217 -11.32 -8.74 6.15
C THR A 217 -11.17 -10.19 6.54
N VAL A 218 -9.98 -10.74 6.41
CA VAL A 218 -9.62 -12.08 6.86
C VAL A 218 -8.36 -11.99 7.70
N LEU A 219 -8.48 -12.35 8.97
CA LEU A 219 -7.38 -12.31 9.94
C LEU A 219 -6.75 -13.69 10.08
N GLU A 220 -5.47 -13.72 10.39
CA GLU A 220 -4.80 -14.94 10.87
C GLU A 220 -5.10 -15.17 12.36
N ALA A 221 -4.90 -16.41 12.81
CA ALA A 221 -4.98 -16.75 14.23
C ALA A 221 -3.84 -16.09 15.02
N PRO A 222 -4.10 -15.65 16.28
CA PRO A 222 -3.07 -15.05 17.15
C PRO A 222 -1.84 -15.93 17.34
N GLU A 223 -2.02 -17.25 17.37
CA GLU A 223 -0.93 -18.21 17.48
C GLU A 223 0.00 -18.18 16.27
N ARG A 224 -0.54 -18.01 15.05
CA ARG A 224 0.27 -17.88 13.83
C ARG A 224 1.11 -16.60 13.87
N LEU A 225 0.52 -15.49 14.31
CA LEU A 225 1.24 -14.22 14.55
C LEU A 225 2.40 -14.43 15.54
N ARG A 226 2.12 -15.09 16.68
CA ARG A 226 3.12 -15.36 17.73
C ARG A 226 4.30 -16.16 17.19
N LEU A 227 4.02 -17.23 16.46
CA LEU A 227 5.06 -18.10 15.88
C LEU A 227 5.91 -17.36 14.84
N SER A 228 5.27 -16.59 13.93
CA SER A 228 5.97 -15.89 12.85
C SER A 228 6.84 -14.75 13.38
N LEU A 229 6.30 -13.89 14.25
CA LEU A 229 7.06 -12.79 14.84
C LEU A 229 8.11 -13.29 15.83
N GLY A 230 7.80 -14.35 16.59
CA GLY A 230 8.77 -15.01 17.47
C GLY A 230 9.98 -15.52 16.66
N MET A 231 9.74 -16.18 15.54
CA MET A 231 10.81 -16.64 14.66
C MET A 231 11.64 -15.48 14.07
N LEU A 232 11.00 -14.40 13.58
CA LEU A 232 11.72 -13.22 13.08
C LEU A 232 12.60 -12.57 14.17
N ARG A 233 12.10 -12.49 15.40
CA ARG A 233 12.84 -11.98 16.55
C ARG A 233 13.99 -12.91 16.97
N ASP A 234 13.69 -14.17 17.20
CA ASP A 234 14.62 -15.09 17.87
C ASP A 234 15.73 -15.60 16.92
N ARG A 235 15.41 -15.76 15.62
CA ARG A 235 16.37 -16.25 14.64
C ARG A 235 17.14 -15.13 13.91
N TRP A 236 16.48 -14.01 13.63
CA TRP A 236 17.10 -12.92 12.86
C TRP A 236 17.18 -11.60 13.61
N GLY A 237 16.84 -11.58 14.88
CA GLY A 237 17.01 -10.42 15.75
C GLY A 237 16.14 -9.23 15.39
N ALA A 238 14.96 -9.46 14.79
CA ALA A 238 14.02 -8.36 14.57
C ALA A 238 13.61 -7.77 15.92
N ASP A 239 13.73 -6.44 16.06
CA ASP A 239 13.45 -5.72 17.30
C ASP A 239 12.20 -4.83 17.22
N ALA A 240 11.60 -4.70 16.04
CA ALA A 240 10.38 -3.92 15.80
C ALA A 240 9.58 -4.51 14.62
N VAL A 241 8.29 -4.14 14.53
CA VAL A 241 7.39 -4.61 13.47
C VAL A 241 6.63 -3.46 12.81
N HIS A 242 6.58 -3.50 11.49
CA HIS A 242 5.74 -2.65 10.65
C HIS A 242 4.65 -3.50 9.99
N PHE A 243 3.40 -3.34 10.42
CA PHE A 243 2.28 -4.09 9.87
C PHE A 243 1.76 -3.44 8.58
N PHE A 244 1.64 -4.24 7.52
CA PHE A 244 1.03 -3.84 6.25
C PHE A 244 -0.43 -4.29 6.10
N ASP A 245 -1.10 -4.56 7.22
CA ASP A 245 -2.53 -4.82 7.23
C ASP A 245 -3.29 -3.58 6.75
N HIS A 246 -4.23 -3.71 5.83
CA HIS A 246 -4.99 -2.57 5.33
C HIS A 246 -5.84 -1.88 6.41
N ASN A 247 -6.14 -2.59 7.49
CA ASN A 247 -6.75 -2.11 8.72
C ASN A 247 -6.50 -3.14 9.83
N PHE A 248 -5.52 -2.90 10.68
CA PHE A 248 -5.14 -3.82 11.76
C PHE A 248 -6.28 -3.98 12.78
N PHE A 249 -6.92 -2.87 13.14
CA PHE A 249 -8.00 -2.84 14.12
C PHE A 249 -9.36 -2.99 13.42
N ASP A 250 -9.74 -4.22 13.04
CA ASP A 250 -11.02 -4.44 12.37
C ASP A 250 -12.20 -4.39 13.34
N ARG A 251 -12.11 -5.12 14.44
CA ARG A 251 -13.10 -5.16 15.55
C ARG A 251 -12.36 -5.31 16.87
N GLU A 252 -12.97 -4.86 17.97
CA GLU A 252 -12.37 -4.96 19.31
C GLU A 252 -12.10 -6.42 19.68
N GLU A 253 -13.10 -7.29 19.48
CA GLU A 253 -13.03 -8.71 19.85
C GLU A 253 -11.89 -9.45 19.12
N THR A 254 -11.66 -9.12 17.88
CA THR A 254 -10.57 -9.73 17.07
C THR A 254 -9.22 -9.09 17.32
N SER A 255 -9.18 -7.82 17.71
CA SER A 255 -7.94 -7.08 17.98
C SER A 255 -7.32 -7.46 19.33
N VAL A 256 -8.16 -7.73 20.35
CA VAL A 256 -7.69 -8.00 21.71
C VAL A 256 -6.72 -9.19 21.77
N PRO A 257 -6.99 -10.37 21.18
CA PRO A 257 -6.04 -11.48 21.19
C PRO A 257 -4.71 -11.16 20.49
N MET A 258 -4.76 -10.38 19.40
CA MET A 258 -3.55 -9.94 18.69
C MET A 258 -2.70 -8.99 19.56
N LEU A 259 -3.36 -8.07 20.29
CA LEU A 259 -2.69 -7.17 21.23
C LEU A 259 -2.03 -7.93 22.41
N ASP A 260 -2.64 -9.01 22.88
CA ASP A 260 -2.06 -9.85 23.92
C ASP A 260 -0.79 -10.55 23.42
N VAL A 261 -0.77 -11.04 22.20
CA VAL A 261 0.44 -11.59 21.56
C VAL A 261 1.53 -10.53 21.45
N LEU A 262 1.20 -9.35 20.90
CA LEU A 262 2.17 -8.26 20.75
C LEU A 262 2.69 -7.78 22.11
N GLY A 263 1.83 -7.74 23.12
CA GLY A 263 2.20 -7.45 24.49
C GLY A 263 3.20 -8.47 25.07
N SER A 264 3.09 -9.74 24.72
CA SER A 264 4.04 -10.78 25.14
C SER A 264 5.40 -10.68 24.43
N LEU A 265 5.41 -10.28 23.15
CA LEU A 265 6.62 -10.16 22.34
C LEU A 265 7.44 -8.91 22.68
N GLN A 266 6.84 -7.87 23.25
CA GLN A 266 7.47 -6.62 23.65
C GLN A 266 8.23 -5.90 22.52
N MET A 267 7.85 -6.10 21.26
CA MET A 267 8.40 -5.41 20.09
C MET A 267 7.63 -4.13 19.84
N PRO A 268 8.27 -2.95 19.69
CA PRO A 268 7.59 -1.74 19.20
C PRO A 268 7.01 -1.98 17.81
N TRP A 269 5.83 -1.39 17.53
CA TRP A 269 5.17 -1.62 16.26
C TRP A 269 4.39 -0.41 15.74
N TRP A 270 4.06 -0.47 14.46
CA TRP A 270 3.27 0.49 13.68
C TRP A 270 2.23 -0.25 12.84
N CYS A 271 1.07 0.37 12.59
CA CYS A 271 0.02 -0.22 11.74
C CYS A 271 -0.85 0.83 11.06
N TYR A 272 -1.65 0.38 10.07
CA TYR A 272 -2.78 1.12 9.53
C TYR A 272 -4.03 0.89 10.38
N ALA A 273 -4.82 1.96 10.58
CA ALA A 273 -6.02 1.92 11.39
C ALA A 273 -7.11 2.88 10.87
N ARG A 274 -8.32 2.73 11.40
CA ARG A 274 -9.46 3.61 11.15
C ARG A 274 -9.82 4.38 12.41
N ALA A 275 -10.19 5.65 12.24
CA ALA A 275 -10.57 6.50 13.36
C ALA A 275 -11.85 6.01 14.07
N ASP A 276 -12.88 5.62 13.29
CA ASP A 276 -14.16 5.12 13.84
C ASP A 276 -14.00 3.85 14.65
N THR A 277 -13.18 2.90 14.19
CA THR A 277 -12.93 1.66 14.93
C THR A 277 -12.22 1.92 16.26
N LEU A 278 -11.11 2.67 16.23
CA LEU A 278 -10.34 2.98 17.43
C LEU A 278 -11.12 3.86 18.43
N ALA A 279 -11.95 4.79 17.96
CA ALA A 279 -12.79 5.61 18.82
C ALA A 279 -13.81 4.78 19.61
N GLY A 280 -14.29 3.67 19.01
CA GLY A 280 -15.24 2.76 19.64
C GLY A 280 -14.65 1.79 20.66
N PHE A 281 -13.31 1.67 20.75
CA PHE A 281 -12.68 0.71 21.66
C PHE A 281 -12.80 1.12 23.12
N SER A 282 -12.97 0.12 23.99
CA SER A 282 -13.05 0.29 25.43
C SER A 282 -11.73 0.81 26.04
N ALA A 283 -11.83 1.41 27.24
CA ALA A 283 -10.63 1.83 27.99
C ALA A 283 -9.70 0.65 28.29
N ALA A 284 -10.24 -0.54 28.53
CA ALA A 284 -9.45 -1.75 28.77
C ALA A 284 -8.62 -2.12 27.53
N THR A 285 -9.18 -2.04 26.34
CA THR A 285 -8.46 -2.31 25.08
C THR A 285 -7.39 -1.25 24.81
N TRP A 286 -7.62 0.02 25.11
CA TRP A 286 -6.60 1.06 25.02
C TRP A 286 -5.42 0.81 25.98
N GLN A 287 -5.67 0.24 27.19
CA GLN A 287 -4.59 -0.21 28.05
C GLN A 287 -3.77 -1.36 27.42
N LYS A 288 -4.42 -2.29 26.71
CA LYS A 288 -3.73 -3.35 25.97
C LYS A 288 -2.93 -2.78 24.79
N ILE A 289 -3.46 -1.80 24.05
CA ILE A 289 -2.73 -1.07 22.99
C ILE A 289 -1.43 -0.47 23.56
N ARG A 290 -1.50 0.21 24.69
CA ARG A 290 -0.31 0.75 25.36
C ARG A 290 0.68 -0.35 25.76
N LYS A 291 0.20 -1.43 26.36
CA LYS A 291 1.04 -2.58 26.81
C LYS A 291 1.69 -3.31 25.65
N SER A 292 1.03 -3.38 24.50
CA SER A 292 1.54 -4.01 23.27
C SER A 292 2.67 -3.21 22.60
N ARG A 293 3.00 -2.00 23.11
CA ARG A 293 4.03 -1.10 22.59
C ARG A 293 3.73 -0.52 21.21
N LEU A 294 2.48 -0.29 20.86
CA LEU A 294 2.14 0.52 19.68
C LEU A 294 2.79 1.90 19.80
N ARG A 295 3.67 2.24 18.87
CA ARG A 295 4.38 3.53 18.86
C ARG A 295 3.68 4.57 18.02
N MET A 296 3.14 4.16 16.89
CA MET A 296 2.46 5.03 15.96
C MET A 296 1.40 4.24 15.21
N ALA A 297 0.29 4.88 14.86
CA ALA A 297 -0.73 4.32 13.99
C ALA A 297 -1.06 5.29 12.87
N TYR A 298 -1.03 4.79 11.63
CA TYR A 298 -1.51 5.53 10.46
C TYR A 298 -3.04 5.46 10.42
N ILE A 299 -3.69 6.61 10.58
CA ILE A 299 -5.13 6.69 10.83
C ILE A 299 -5.80 7.50 9.73
N GLY A 300 -6.66 6.85 8.96
CA GLY A 300 -7.44 7.53 7.94
C GLY A 300 -8.48 8.46 8.54
N ALA A 301 -8.18 9.76 8.62
CA ALA A 301 -9.11 10.84 8.97
C ALA A 301 -9.91 11.33 7.76
N GLU A 302 -9.28 11.40 6.63
CA GLU A 302 -9.67 11.67 5.25
C GLU A 302 -10.26 13.07 4.99
N ALA A 303 -11.21 13.56 5.77
CA ALA A 303 -11.86 14.84 5.51
C ALA A 303 -12.21 15.63 6.77
N ALA A 304 -12.44 16.92 6.60
CA ALA A 304 -12.76 17.85 7.68
C ALA A 304 -14.26 18.05 7.94
N SER A 305 -15.13 17.40 7.14
CA SER A 305 -16.59 17.46 7.34
C SER A 305 -17.22 16.08 7.26
N ASP A 306 -18.31 15.88 8.01
CA ASP A 306 -19.07 14.63 8.00
C ASP A 306 -19.74 14.38 6.64
N GLU A 307 -20.10 15.46 5.91
CA GLU A 307 -20.65 15.39 4.56
C GLU A 307 -19.62 14.83 3.58
N ALA A 308 -18.37 15.30 3.65
CA ALA A 308 -17.29 14.77 2.80
C ALA A 308 -17.00 13.30 3.14
N LEU A 309 -16.92 12.93 4.42
CA LEU A 309 -16.75 11.55 4.87
C LEU A 309 -17.89 10.64 4.38
N LYS A 310 -19.13 11.13 4.39
CA LYS A 310 -20.29 10.40 3.86
C LYS A 310 -20.21 10.22 2.33
N ARG A 311 -19.83 11.27 1.59
CA ARG A 311 -19.60 11.16 0.14
C ARG A 311 -18.54 10.11 -0.21
N MET A 312 -17.45 10.06 0.57
CA MET A 312 -16.37 9.08 0.42
C MET A 312 -16.75 7.66 0.91
N ARG A 313 -17.97 7.47 1.43
CA ARG A 313 -18.41 6.22 2.07
C ARG A 313 -17.46 5.73 3.15
N LYS A 314 -16.83 6.67 3.86
CA LYS A 314 -15.85 6.33 4.92
C LYS A 314 -16.52 5.68 6.14
N GLY A 315 -17.76 6.08 6.48
CA GLY A 315 -18.49 5.58 7.62
C GLY A 315 -17.98 6.10 8.98
N SER A 316 -17.02 7.04 8.96
CA SER A 316 -16.54 7.74 10.16
C SER A 316 -17.14 9.16 10.24
N ARG A 317 -16.91 9.82 11.38
CA ARG A 317 -17.22 11.23 11.62
C ARG A 317 -15.98 11.97 12.08
N VAL A 318 -15.95 13.29 11.89
CA VAL A 318 -14.84 14.15 12.33
C VAL A 318 -14.56 14.01 13.82
N GLU A 319 -15.61 13.83 14.62
CA GLU A 319 -15.50 13.60 16.06
C GLU A 319 -14.65 12.38 16.42
N HIS A 320 -14.73 11.28 15.65
CA HIS A 320 -13.90 10.09 15.87
C HIS A 320 -12.41 10.41 15.73
N THR A 321 -12.04 11.31 14.82
CA THR A 321 -10.64 11.74 14.64
C THR A 321 -10.12 12.49 15.88
N PHE A 322 -10.93 13.37 16.48
CA PHE A 322 -10.56 14.06 17.72
C PHE A 322 -10.49 13.10 18.91
N GLU A 323 -11.46 12.20 19.04
CA GLU A 323 -11.47 11.20 20.11
C GLU A 323 -10.22 10.34 20.06
N VAL A 324 -9.85 9.84 18.87
CA VAL A 324 -8.64 9.04 18.70
C VAL A 324 -7.39 9.86 18.98
N ALA A 325 -7.33 11.12 18.56
CA ALA A 325 -6.19 12.00 18.88
C ALA A 325 -6.00 12.16 20.39
N ARG A 326 -7.10 12.32 21.14
CA ARG A 326 -7.09 12.42 22.60
C ARG A 326 -6.59 11.13 23.23
N ARG A 327 -7.17 9.99 22.85
CA ARG A 327 -6.77 8.67 23.37
C ARG A 327 -5.34 8.30 23.03
N CYS A 328 -4.89 8.58 21.82
CA CYS A 328 -3.49 8.40 21.45
C CYS A 328 -2.55 9.19 22.36
N ARG A 329 -2.88 10.45 22.66
CA ARG A 329 -2.09 11.26 23.59
C ARG A 329 -2.07 10.67 25.01
N GLU A 330 -3.20 10.20 25.53
CA GLU A 330 -3.32 9.58 26.85
C GLU A 330 -2.50 8.30 26.98
N HIS A 331 -2.41 7.53 25.87
CA HIS A 331 -1.73 6.23 25.88
C HIS A 331 -0.31 6.27 25.29
N GLY A 332 0.20 7.44 24.92
CA GLY A 332 1.58 7.61 24.40
C GLY A 332 1.78 7.01 23.00
N VAL A 333 0.71 6.97 22.20
CA VAL A 333 0.74 6.58 20.78
C VAL A 333 0.77 7.84 19.93
N VAL A 334 1.59 7.87 18.88
CA VAL A 334 1.60 8.95 17.91
C VAL A 334 0.61 8.62 16.78
N PRO A 335 -0.49 9.38 16.61
CA PRO A 335 -1.35 9.21 15.45
C PRO A 335 -0.72 9.88 14.22
N GLU A 336 -0.68 9.18 13.10
CA GLU A 336 -0.31 9.69 11.79
C GLU A 336 -1.61 9.81 10.97
N PHE A 337 -2.23 11.00 10.98
CA PHE A 337 -3.52 11.21 10.32
C PHE A 337 -3.34 11.48 8.84
N SER A 338 -4.01 10.68 8.00
CA SER A 338 -4.11 10.95 6.56
C SER A 338 -5.36 11.73 6.21
N PHE A 339 -5.20 12.66 5.26
CA PHE A 339 -6.28 13.46 4.68
C PHE A 339 -6.27 13.36 3.17
N VAL A 340 -7.45 13.15 2.60
CA VAL A 340 -7.70 13.09 1.16
C VAL A 340 -8.32 14.42 0.74
N LEU A 341 -7.53 15.28 0.13
CA LEU A 341 -7.83 16.67 -0.17
C LEU A 341 -8.40 16.89 -1.57
N GLY A 342 -9.15 17.95 -1.72
CA GLY A 342 -9.54 18.48 -3.01
C GLY A 342 -10.50 17.55 -3.73
N GLY A 343 -11.58 17.19 -3.07
CA GLY A 343 -12.72 16.55 -3.73
C GLY A 343 -13.25 17.42 -4.87
N PRO A 344 -13.83 16.80 -5.90
CA PRO A 344 -14.19 17.51 -7.13
C PRO A 344 -15.38 18.46 -6.99
N ASP A 345 -16.18 18.36 -5.93
CA ASP A 345 -17.39 19.20 -5.73
C ASP A 345 -17.03 20.60 -5.20
N ASP A 346 -16.06 20.70 -4.28
CA ASP A 346 -15.56 21.95 -3.70
C ASP A 346 -14.12 21.79 -3.20
N ALA A 347 -13.18 21.77 -4.14
CA ALA A 347 -11.77 21.53 -3.80
C ALA A 347 -11.14 22.59 -2.90
N GLU A 348 -11.47 23.89 -3.08
CA GLU A 348 -10.90 24.97 -2.27
C GLU A 348 -11.46 24.98 -0.84
N GLY A 349 -12.79 24.88 -0.69
CA GLY A 349 -13.45 24.86 0.61
C GLY A 349 -13.07 23.65 1.45
N ASP A 350 -13.00 22.46 0.83
CA ASP A 350 -12.57 21.22 1.48
C ASP A 350 -11.13 21.32 2.02
N ILE A 351 -10.22 21.91 1.25
CA ILE A 351 -8.82 22.11 1.64
C ILE A 351 -8.69 23.08 2.81
N GLU A 352 -9.36 24.23 2.79
CA GLU A 352 -9.27 25.20 3.88
C GLU A 352 -9.90 24.68 5.18
N GLN A 353 -11.01 23.94 5.10
CA GLN A 353 -11.59 23.26 6.26
C GLN A 353 -10.62 22.22 6.82
N THR A 354 -9.93 21.48 5.96
CA THR A 354 -8.95 20.47 6.39
C THR A 354 -7.73 21.12 7.05
N PHE A 355 -7.25 22.26 6.56
CA PHE A 355 -6.18 23.00 7.22
C PHE A 355 -6.57 23.45 8.64
N GLU A 356 -7.80 23.90 8.82
CA GLU A 356 -8.29 24.30 10.16
C GLU A 356 -8.44 23.07 11.09
N LEU A 357 -8.94 21.95 10.58
CA LEU A 357 -9.00 20.70 11.33
C LEU A 357 -7.61 20.26 11.79
N ILE A 358 -6.62 20.28 10.90
CA ILE A 358 -5.22 19.94 11.22
C ILE A 358 -4.68 20.87 12.32
N ARG A 359 -4.96 22.16 12.28
CA ARG A 359 -4.56 23.09 13.33
C ARG A 359 -5.12 22.72 14.70
N ARG A 360 -6.40 22.36 14.74
CA ARG A 360 -7.07 21.88 15.97
C ARG A 360 -6.46 20.58 16.47
N LEU A 361 -6.19 19.63 15.59
CA LEU A 361 -5.50 18.38 15.94
C LEU A 361 -4.10 18.62 16.50
N LYS A 362 -3.32 19.53 15.88
CA LYS A 362 -1.98 19.91 16.37
C LYS A 362 -2.03 20.64 17.72
N THR A 363 -3.11 21.31 18.04
CA THR A 363 -3.32 21.91 19.37
C THR A 363 -3.62 20.81 20.40
N LEU A 364 -4.45 19.83 20.04
CA LEU A 364 -4.80 18.71 20.90
C LEU A 364 -3.62 17.75 21.13
N HIS A 365 -2.93 17.38 20.04
CA HIS A 365 -1.80 16.46 20.05
C HIS A 365 -0.66 17.00 19.17
N PRO A 366 0.28 17.80 19.70
CA PRO A 366 1.33 18.45 18.90
C PRO A 366 2.25 17.46 18.15
N GLU A 367 2.42 16.23 18.65
CA GLU A 367 3.22 15.18 18.02
C GLU A 367 2.46 14.43 16.93
N ALA A 368 1.12 14.57 16.82
CA ALA A 368 0.36 13.94 15.76
C ALA A 368 0.99 14.25 14.39
N GLU A 369 1.23 13.26 13.58
CA GLU A 369 1.76 13.42 12.23
C GLU A 369 0.64 13.58 11.22
N ILE A 370 0.93 14.25 10.11
CA ILE A 370 -0.07 14.57 9.08
C ILE A 370 0.45 14.13 7.74
N VAL A 371 -0.41 13.44 7.00
CA VAL A 371 -0.18 13.00 5.62
C VAL A 371 -1.29 13.57 4.75
N LEU A 372 -0.92 14.17 3.63
CA LEU A 372 -1.83 14.83 2.71
C LEU A 372 -1.80 14.12 1.36
N TYR A 373 -2.98 13.74 0.86
CA TYR A 373 -3.18 13.15 -0.46
C TYR A 373 -4.17 13.98 -1.24
N PHE A 374 -4.08 13.98 -2.56
CA PHE A 374 -5.20 14.45 -3.37
C PHE A 374 -6.17 13.31 -3.67
N TYR A 375 -7.44 13.66 -3.73
CA TYR A 375 -8.50 12.70 -4.04
C TYR A 375 -8.32 12.15 -5.46
N SER A 376 -8.08 10.86 -5.58
CA SER A 376 -8.07 10.12 -6.84
C SER A 376 -9.00 8.92 -6.71
N PRO A 377 -10.13 8.88 -7.42
CA PRO A 377 -11.01 7.73 -7.37
C PRO A 377 -10.33 6.51 -7.97
N THR A 378 -10.49 5.36 -7.32
CA THR A 378 -10.05 4.07 -7.83
C THR A 378 -11.21 3.30 -8.44
N PRO A 379 -10.99 2.51 -9.51
CA PRO A 379 -12.02 1.65 -10.07
C PRO A 379 -12.53 0.71 -9.00
N GLN A 380 -13.84 0.77 -8.75
CA GLN A 380 -14.49 -0.27 -7.97
C GLN A 380 -14.93 -1.36 -8.94
N ARG A 381 -14.30 -2.52 -8.84
CA ARG A 381 -14.62 -3.67 -9.65
C ARG A 381 -16.08 -4.06 -9.41
N ARG A 382 -16.91 -4.00 -10.44
CA ARG A 382 -18.21 -4.66 -10.44
C ARG A 382 -18.00 -6.11 -10.89
N ASN A 383 -18.65 -7.05 -10.24
CA ASN A 383 -18.59 -8.48 -10.52
C ASN A 383 -19.20 -8.91 -11.86
N ALA A 384 -19.43 -7.99 -12.80
CA ALA A 384 -19.88 -8.27 -14.15
C ALA A 384 -19.34 -7.21 -15.11
N PRO A 385 -18.90 -7.58 -16.33
CA PRO A 385 -18.77 -6.63 -17.41
C PRO A 385 -20.11 -5.91 -17.59
N ALA A 386 -20.09 -4.63 -17.96
CA ALA A 386 -21.29 -3.95 -18.41
C ALA A 386 -21.88 -4.77 -19.57
N ALA A 387 -23.21 -4.95 -19.58
CA ALA A 387 -23.89 -5.78 -20.58
C ALA A 387 -23.63 -5.33 -22.04
N ASP A 388 -23.07 -4.13 -22.22
CA ASP A 388 -22.72 -3.50 -23.49
C ASP A 388 -21.24 -3.61 -23.88
N GLY A 389 -20.42 -4.37 -23.12
CA GLY A 389 -18.98 -4.51 -23.38
C GLY A 389 -18.16 -3.24 -23.15
N SER A 390 -18.74 -2.19 -22.57
CA SER A 390 -18.02 -0.95 -22.30
C SER A 390 -17.02 -1.15 -21.15
N ALA A 391 -15.83 -0.52 -21.27
CA ALA A 391 -14.81 -0.51 -20.22
C ALA A 391 -15.42 -0.03 -18.89
N PRO A 392 -15.00 -0.57 -17.74
CA PRO A 392 -15.51 -0.19 -16.44
C PRO A 392 -15.27 1.30 -16.21
N ARG A 393 -16.32 2.10 -16.36
CA ARG A 393 -16.29 3.54 -16.07
C ARG A 393 -16.29 3.71 -14.54
N LEU A 394 -15.39 4.54 -14.04
CA LEU A 394 -15.41 4.94 -12.65
C LEU A 394 -16.71 5.69 -12.35
N PRO A 395 -17.61 5.22 -11.45
CA PRO A 395 -18.87 5.90 -11.16
C PRO A 395 -18.68 7.36 -10.75
N VAL A 396 -17.52 7.67 -10.14
CA VAL A 396 -17.14 9.03 -9.74
C VAL A 396 -16.83 9.89 -10.96
N LEU A 397 -16.14 9.36 -11.97
CA LEU A 397 -15.86 10.12 -13.20
C LEU A 397 -17.14 10.41 -14.01
N GLN A 398 -18.17 9.59 -13.88
CA GLN A 398 -19.49 9.86 -14.49
C GLN A 398 -20.18 11.09 -13.91
N ARG A 399 -19.92 11.45 -12.63
CA ARG A 399 -20.43 12.69 -12.02
C ARG A 399 -19.77 13.95 -12.60
N TYR A 400 -18.57 13.83 -13.20
CA TYR A 400 -17.83 14.94 -13.81
C TYR A 400 -18.04 15.08 -15.32
N GLY A 401 -19.09 14.47 -15.84
CA GLY A 401 -19.50 14.53 -17.23
C GLY A 401 -18.87 13.48 -18.14
N PRO A 402 -19.30 13.41 -19.40
CA PRO A 402 -18.77 12.45 -20.38
C PRO A 402 -17.30 12.68 -20.75
N ALA A 403 -16.69 13.76 -20.25
CA ALA A 403 -15.32 14.19 -20.55
C ALA A 403 -14.28 13.74 -19.50
N GLY A 404 -14.60 12.83 -18.56
CA GLY A 404 -13.59 12.20 -17.74
C GLY A 404 -12.55 11.50 -18.63
N PRO A 405 -11.24 11.57 -18.32
CA PRO A 405 -10.23 10.92 -19.14
C PRO A 405 -10.55 9.43 -19.26
N ALA A 406 -10.47 8.88 -20.47
CA ALA A 406 -10.49 7.44 -20.67
C ALA A 406 -9.30 6.83 -19.91
N LEU A 407 -9.54 5.74 -19.17
CA LEU A 407 -8.45 5.05 -18.52
C LEU A 407 -7.48 4.48 -19.58
N PRO A 408 -6.17 4.47 -19.29
CA PRO A 408 -5.17 3.87 -20.17
C PRO A 408 -5.50 2.42 -20.50
N ALA A 409 -5.37 2.07 -21.78
CA ALA A 409 -5.66 0.74 -22.28
C ALA A 409 -4.47 -0.23 -22.21
N THR A 410 -3.25 0.28 -22.04
CA THR A 410 -2.00 -0.50 -21.99
C THR A 410 -1.15 -0.15 -20.77
N PRO A 411 -0.25 -1.03 -20.32
CA PRO A 411 0.65 -0.71 -19.22
C PRO A 411 1.56 0.47 -19.53
N GLU A 412 1.95 0.65 -20.79
CA GLU A 412 2.81 1.75 -21.26
C GLU A 412 2.16 3.10 -21.01
N GLU A 413 0.89 3.25 -21.37
CA GLU A 413 0.12 4.47 -21.12
C GLU A 413 0.03 4.78 -19.62
N TRP A 414 -0.07 3.76 -18.74
CA TRP A 414 -0.07 3.93 -17.29
C TRP A 414 1.26 4.47 -16.74
N THR A 415 2.34 4.45 -17.53
CA THR A 415 3.63 5.04 -17.13
C THR A 415 3.76 6.52 -17.46
N GLU A 416 2.80 7.11 -18.16
CA GLU A 416 2.78 8.54 -18.40
C GLU A 416 2.70 9.33 -17.09
N PRO A 417 3.44 10.46 -16.96
CA PRO A 417 3.56 11.20 -15.70
C PRO A 417 2.23 11.61 -15.07
N GLN A 418 1.21 11.91 -15.88
CA GLN A 418 -0.13 12.26 -15.39
C GLN A 418 -0.80 11.10 -14.68
N TRP A 419 -0.68 9.87 -15.24
CA TRP A 419 -1.30 8.69 -14.65
C TRP A 419 -0.51 8.18 -13.45
N VAL A 420 0.82 8.29 -13.46
CA VAL A 420 1.65 7.99 -12.29
C VAL A 420 1.26 8.91 -11.13
N ARG A 421 1.14 10.23 -11.36
CA ARG A 421 0.69 11.15 -10.31
C ARG A 421 -0.73 10.88 -9.82
N TRP A 422 -1.63 10.48 -10.75
CA TRP A 422 -3.00 10.11 -10.41
C TRP A 422 -3.05 8.92 -9.44
N VAL A 423 -2.42 7.80 -9.80
CA VAL A 423 -2.46 6.58 -8.95
C VAL A 423 -1.66 6.73 -7.66
N CYS A 424 -0.70 7.66 -7.62
CA CYS A 424 0.04 8.02 -6.42
C CYS A 424 -0.67 9.11 -5.57
N HIS A 425 -1.91 9.48 -5.90
CA HIS A 425 -2.68 10.52 -5.19
C HIS A 425 -1.97 11.87 -5.08
N GLN A 426 -1.17 12.22 -6.08
CA GLN A 426 -0.39 13.46 -6.15
C GLN A 426 -1.07 14.52 -7.02
N ASP A 427 -2.06 14.15 -7.81
CA ASP A 427 -2.75 15.05 -8.74
C ASP A 427 -4.14 14.54 -9.11
N ALA A 428 -5.02 15.46 -9.54
CA ALA A 428 -6.31 15.15 -10.10
C ALA A 428 -6.68 16.20 -11.18
N PRO A 429 -7.45 15.82 -12.22
CA PRO A 429 -7.73 16.70 -13.37
C PRO A 429 -8.43 18.02 -13.03
N TRP A 430 -9.19 18.07 -11.93
CA TRP A 430 -9.90 19.25 -11.46
C TRP A 430 -9.09 20.16 -10.54
N LEU A 431 -7.85 19.76 -10.16
CA LEU A 431 -6.99 20.57 -9.32
C LEU A 431 -6.23 21.61 -10.13
N THR A 432 -6.44 22.88 -9.81
CA THR A 432 -5.70 23.97 -10.45
C THR A 432 -4.26 24.05 -9.90
N PRO A 433 -3.30 24.62 -10.67
CA PRO A 433 -1.96 24.87 -10.16
C PRO A 433 -1.93 25.77 -8.90
N ARG A 434 -2.94 26.62 -8.72
CA ARG A 434 -3.10 27.46 -7.53
C ARG A 434 -3.41 26.61 -6.29
N ILE A 435 -4.38 25.70 -6.42
CA ILE A 435 -4.76 24.78 -5.33
C ILE A 435 -3.58 23.92 -4.91
N ARG A 436 -2.87 23.33 -5.87
CA ARG A 436 -1.67 22.50 -5.58
C ARG A 436 -0.62 23.29 -4.81
N ARG A 437 -0.26 24.48 -5.28
CA ARG A 437 0.71 25.35 -4.58
C ARG A 437 0.24 25.71 -3.17
N ARG A 438 -1.05 25.94 -2.97
CA ARG A 438 -1.63 26.23 -1.65
C ARG A 438 -1.40 25.09 -0.67
N VAL A 439 -1.63 23.85 -1.10
CA VAL A 439 -1.38 22.64 -0.30
C VAL A 439 0.11 22.45 -0.03
N ASP A 440 0.97 22.61 -1.05
CA ASP A 440 2.42 22.49 -0.91
C ASP A 440 2.98 23.52 0.10
N ASP A 441 2.51 24.75 0.02
CA ASP A 441 2.97 25.83 0.91
C ASP A 441 2.50 25.59 2.36
N PHE A 442 1.26 25.15 2.55
CA PHE A 442 0.76 24.72 3.87
C PHE A 442 1.56 23.56 4.44
N ALA A 443 1.76 22.51 3.65
CA ALA A 443 2.52 21.32 4.04
C ALA A 443 3.93 21.67 4.50
N ARG A 444 4.60 22.60 3.78
CA ARG A 444 5.93 23.09 4.11
C ARG A 444 5.97 23.85 5.43
N VAL A 445 5.01 24.75 5.65
CA VAL A 445 4.90 25.50 6.92
C VAL A 445 4.63 24.55 8.07
N LEU A 446 3.73 23.57 7.87
CA LEU A 446 3.38 22.56 8.87
C LEU A 446 4.58 21.70 9.26
N ALA A 447 5.32 21.17 8.26
CA ALA A 447 6.50 20.34 8.49
C ALA A 447 7.62 21.09 9.24
N CYS A 448 7.86 22.35 8.87
CA CYS A 448 8.84 23.18 9.57
C CYS A 448 8.41 23.51 11.01
N ARG A 449 7.10 23.74 11.23
CA ARG A 449 6.56 24.04 12.57
C ARG A 449 6.52 22.83 13.49
N PHE A 450 6.24 21.65 12.92
CA PHE A 450 6.11 20.38 13.62
C PHE A 450 6.94 19.30 12.91
N PRO A 451 8.27 19.32 13.01
CA PRO A 451 9.12 18.31 12.39
C PRO A 451 8.78 16.91 12.87
N THR A 452 8.69 15.96 11.95
CA THR A 452 8.32 14.57 12.23
C THR A 452 9.28 13.88 13.19
N ILE A 453 8.76 12.97 14.01
CA ILE A 453 9.57 12.10 14.87
C ILE A 453 10.29 11.02 14.06
N GLN A 454 9.80 10.70 12.85
CA GLN A 454 10.38 9.70 11.96
C GLN A 454 11.70 10.17 11.34
N ASP A 455 12.00 11.47 11.39
CA ASP A 455 13.21 12.05 10.83
C ASP A 455 14.32 12.18 11.88
N ALA A 456 15.03 11.08 12.11
CA ALA A 456 16.12 11.02 13.09
C ALA A 456 17.36 11.87 12.71
N ARG A 457 17.46 12.35 11.45
CA ARG A 457 18.65 13.03 10.92
C ARG A 457 18.71 14.51 11.20
N ILE A 458 17.60 15.11 11.65
CA ILE A 458 17.58 16.54 11.95
C ILE A 458 18.13 16.81 13.35
N SER A 459 19.19 17.61 13.45
CA SER A 459 19.73 18.05 14.72
C SER A 459 18.70 18.83 15.55
N ARG A 460 18.85 18.83 16.88
CA ARG A 460 17.98 19.61 17.78
C ARG A 460 18.00 21.11 17.43
N ALA A 461 19.16 21.65 17.09
CA ALA A 461 19.31 23.03 16.66
C ALA A 461 18.55 23.31 15.35
N GLY A 462 18.70 22.45 14.33
CA GLY A 462 17.98 22.56 13.08
C GLY A 462 16.46 22.53 13.26
N ARG A 463 15.94 21.63 14.12
CA ARG A 463 14.51 21.62 14.47
C ARG A 463 14.04 22.93 15.12
N SER A 464 14.86 23.49 16.03
CA SER A 464 14.53 24.76 16.69
C SER A 464 14.47 25.94 15.71
N VAL A 465 15.45 26.03 14.82
CA VAL A 465 15.48 27.06 13.77
C VAL A 465 14.23 26.99 12.90
N LEU A 466 13.90 25.81 12.37
CA LEU A 466 12.74 25.63 11.51
C LEU A 466 11.43 25.96 12.23
N ARG A 467 11.28 25.51 13.48
CA ARG A 467 10.10 25.78 14.31
C ARG A 467 9.88 27.28 14.51
N ASN A 468 10.95 28.04 14.74
CA ASN A 468 10.88 29.49 14.97
C ASN A 468 10.55 30.23 13.67
N LEU A 469 11.18 29.87 12.55
CA LEU A 469 10.89 30.46 11.24
C LEU A 469 9.42 30.24 10.84
N ALA A 470 8.90 29.02 11.04
CA ALA A 470 7.53 28.68 10.69
C ALA A 470 6.47 29.20 11.68
N ARG A 471 6.88 29.60 12.91
CA ARG A 471 5.95 29.95 14.00
C ARG A 471 4.99 31.09 13.63
N TRP A 472 5.52 32.17 13.09
CA TRP A 472 4.71 33.33 12.71
C TRP A 472 3.73 32.99 11.59
N ARG A 473 4.19 32.31 10.51
CA ARG A 473 3.32 31.93 9.39
C ARG A 473 2.18 31.04 9.85
N TYR A 474 2.51 30.02 10.65
CA TYR A 474 1.53 29.09 11.18
C TYR A 474 0.51 29.78 12.09
N ALA A 475 0.95 30.66 12.98
CA ALA A 475 0.10 31.40 13.89
C ALA A 475 -0.85 32.38 13.16
N THR A 476 -0.35 33.07 12.14
CA THR A 476 -1.10 34.07 11.36
C THR A 476 -1.83 33.50 10.14
N ARG A 477 -1.77 32.16 9.90
CA ARG A 477 -2.36 31.48 8.74
C ARG A 477 -1.81 31.97 7.37
N ARG A 478 -0.61 32.57 7.34
CA ARG A 478 0.05 33.06 6.13
C ARG A 478 0.93 31.97 5.52
N TYR A 479 0.30 31.02 4.80
CA TYR A 479 1.01 29.87 4.22
C TYR A 479 1.65 30.17 2.88
N ASP A 480 1.10 31.12 2.11
CA ASP A 480 1.50 31.39 0.74
C ASP A 480 2.97 31.82 0.62
N ASN A 481 3.64 31.24 -0.38
CA ASN A 481 5.01 31.53 -0.76
C ASN A 481 6.01 31.59 0.44
N PRO A 482 6.20 30.51 1.19
CA PRO A 482 7.15 30.46 2.32
C PRO A 482 8.60 30.35 1.82
N TRP A 483 9.10 31.40 1.17
CA TRP A 483 10.41 31.41 0.51
C TRP A 483 11.57 31.19 1.50
N GLU A 484 11.48 31.76 2.71
CA GLU A 484 12.49 31.57 3.76
C GLU A 484 12.56 30.11 4.24
N LEU A 485 11.45 29.38 4.26
CA LEU A 485 11.42 27.96 4.60
C LEU A 485 11.97 27.10 3.44
N ARG A 486 11.71 27.53 2.19
CA ARG A 486 12.33 26.90 1.01
C ARG A 486 13.84 27.03 1.03
N LEU A 487 14.34 28.21 1.41
CA LEU A 487 15.78 28.44 1.55
C LEU A 487 16.39 27.60 2.67
N ALA A 488 15.78 27.59 3.85
CA ALA A 488 16.25 26.79 4.99
C ALA A 488 16.34 25.29 4.67
N ARG A 489 15.42 24.77 3.85
CA ARG A 489 15.40 23.36 3.44
C ARG A 489 16.52 22.96 2.47
N ARG A 490 17.20 23.87 1.84
CA ARG A 490 18.44 23.56 1.09
C ARG A 490 19.56 23.04 2.01
N PHE A 491 19.50 23.44 3.29
CA PHE A 491 20.49 23.06 4.30
C PHE A 491 19.97 22.01 5.29
N ILE A 492 18.65 21.94 5.49
CA ILE A 492 18.00 21.05 6.44
C ILE A 492 16.97 20.20 5.69
N ARG A 493 17.26 18.92 5.47
CA ARG A 493 16.32 18.00 4.84
C ARG A 493 15.23 17.61 5.84
N LEU A 494 13.98 17.85 5.47
CA LEU A 494 12.76 17.47 6.19
C LEU A 494 11.91 16.56 5.33
N ARG A 495 11.23 15.60 5.95
CA ARG A 495 10.10 14.90 5.32
C ARG A 495 8.91 15.86 5.27
N GLU A 496 8.30 16.04 4.13
CA GLU A 496 7.05 16.80 3.98
C GLU A 496 5.85 15.93 4.33
N PRO A 497 4.72 16.53 4.79
CA PRO A 497 3.47 15.81 5.02
C PRO A 497 2.84 15.26 3.74
N GLN A 498 3.35 15.62 2.58
CA GLN A 498 2.97 14.99 1.32
C GLN A 498 3.77 13.71 1.14
N ILE A 499 3.10 12.69 0.62
CA ILE A 499 3.76 11.46 0.28
C ILE A 499 4.74 11.75 -0.85
N GLU A 500 6.01 11.75 -0.51
CA GLU A 500 6.96 11.18 -1.45
C GLU A 500 6.56 9.70 -1.51
N SER A 501 5.81 9.36 -2.57
CA SER A 501 5.39 7.98 -2.84
C SER A 501 6.55 7.05 -2.56
N LEU A 502 6.25 6.04 -1.86
CA LEU A 502 6.98 4.83 -1.49
C LEU A 502 8.27 4.56 -2.29
#